data_52a7270432b5a086a4531a5345595406
#
_entry.id   52a7270432b5a086a4531a5345595406
#
_cell.length_a   1.000
_cell.length_b   1.000
_cell.length_c   1.000
_cell.angle_alpha   90.00
_cell.angle_beta   90.00
_cell.angle_gamma   90.00
#
_symmetry.space_group_name_H-M   'P 1'
#
loop_
_entity.id
_entity.type
_entity.pdbx_description
1 polymer ?
#
loop_
_entity_poly.entity_id
_entity_poly.type
_entity_poly.pdbx_seq_one_letter_code
_entity_poly.pdbx_strand_id
1 'polypeptide(L)'
;MFFFFDELYHISTIQQAFKNICLDKMLLDGYFDMSSYIFGRIKKDDIYSKLVSEKSKYACLYKSAYPTKDNATDLWRKLFPEQDLIMKSNSCDELTHTECVGIVNWVYRVLKNADERKSFTLALFTYIKDIYKIKKYITYSNGVFYNKAKVEIHFFSSVSGVSNFVSRIKNKKQLFFRGHADANYMLLPSIMRNINLRKNEYKLYNELLISCPNDFAKCHTHLERLVEMQHYGLPTRLLDISRNLLVALYFACENNFNTYGELVLLSAENKDIKFPQSDTVSILSSLPNFTYEKQMEILDLVNDPTVDNRQFNALTGRLLHEIRLEKPAFQAEINKTDVSNSYIVYALKNNNRIIKQDGAFILCGLLDNFDNLEHFRYKEKNKKIILLLSNKKKMLGQLETFSINKATLFPEIESVANYIKNKYQ
;
A
#
# COMPACT_ATOMS: atom_id res chain seq x y z
N MET A 1 16.74 -17.78 -16.30
CA MET A 1 15.31 -17.45 -16.36
C MET A 1 14.51 -17.99 -15.17
N PHE A 2 14.81 -19.16 -14.61
CA PHE A 2 14.28 -19.69 -13.33
C PHE A 2 14.63 -18.80 -12.12
N PHE A 3 15.80 -18.21 -12.10
CA PHE A 3 16.28 -17.34 -11.02
C PHE A 3 15.44 -16.05 -10.83
N PHE A 4 14.77 -15.56 -11.85
CA PHE A 4 13.96 -14.33 -11.76
C PHE A 4 12.64 -14.53 -11.02
N PHE A 5 12.05 -15.72 -11.09
CA PHE A 5 10.83 -16.05 -10.34
C PHE A 5 11.13 -16.36 -8.87
N ASP A 6 12.27 -16.98 -8.56
CA ASP A 6 12.73 -17.20 -7.18
C ASP A 6 13.10 -15.89 -6.47
N GLU A 7 13.58 -14.88 -7.20
CA GLU A 7 13.83 -13.55 -6.62
C GLU A 7 12.54 -12.73 -6.39
N LEU A 8 11.49 -12.97 -7.18
CA LEU A 8 10.22 -12.26 -7.05
C LEU A 8 9.28 -12.91 -6.03
N TYR A 9 9.27 -14.25 -5.96
CA TYR A 9 8.34 -14.98 -5.12
C TYR A 9 8.92 -16.32 -4.69
N HIS A 10 9.10 -16.52 -3.41
CA HIS A 10 9.18 -17.88 -2.85
C HIS A 10 7.91 -18.66 -3.24
N ILE A 11 8.03 -19.94 -3.60
CA ILE A 11 6.89 -20.81 -3.95
C ILE A 11 5.80 -20.78 -2.87
N SER A 12 6.19 -20.65 -1.59
CA SER A 12 5.29 -20.42 -0.46
C SER A 12 4.49 -19.12 -0.57
N THR A 13 5.05 -18.07 -1.15
CA THR A 13 4.39 -16.76 -1.33
C THR A 13 3.37 -16.82 -2.46
N ILE A 14 3.66 -17.56 -3.53
CA ILE A 14 2.70 -17.82 -4.62
C ILE A 14 1.53 -18.66 -4.08
N GLN A 15 1.79 -19.74 -3.33
CA GLN A 15 0.74 -20.56 -2.69
C GLN A 15 -0.09 -19.72 -1.70
N GLN A 16 0.55 -18.82 -0.94
CA GLN A 16 -0.15 -17.94 -0.03
C GLN A 16 -0.97 -16.87 -0.78
N ALA A 17 -0.43 -16.33 -1.89
CA ALA A 17 -1.17 -15.43 -2.77
C ALA A 17 -2.39 -16.13 -3.37
N PHE A 18 -2.26 -17.36 -3.84
CA PHE A 18 -3.38 -18.18 -4.32
C PHE A 18 -4.43 -18.42 -3.23
N LYS A 19 -4.02 -18.78 -2.01
CA LYS A 19 -4.96 -18.96 -0.89
C LYS A 19 -5.70 -17.67 -0.55
N ASN A 20 -5.02 -16.53 -0.62
CA ASN A 20 -5.61 -15.23 -0.31
C ASN A 20 -6.52 -14.74 -1.45
N ILE A 21 -6.17 -15.02 -2.70
CA ILE A 21 -6.99 -14.77 -3.88
C ILE A 21 -8.31 -15.53 -3.78
N CYS A 22 -8.27 -16.79 -3.38
CA CYS A 22 -9.47 -17.60 -3.17
C CYS A 22 -10.37 -17.12 -2.01
N LEU A 23 -9.92 -16.15 -1.20
CA LEU A 23 -10.71 -15.55 -0.12
C LEU A 23 -11.50 -14.31 -0.57
N ASP A 24 -11.22 -13.77 -1.76
CA ASP A 24 -11.87 -12.59 -2.32
C ASP A 24 -12.74 -12.99 -3.51
N LYS A 25 -14.09 -12.81 -3.38
CA LYS A 25 -15.05 -13.20 -4.41
C LYS A 25 -14.75 -12.60 -5.79
N MET A 26 -14.31 -11.35 -5.85
CA MET A 26 -14.01 -10.68 -7.12
C MET A 26 -12.78 -11.28 -7.81
N LEU A 27 -11.79 -11.72 -7.03
CA LEU A 27 -10.63 -12.45 -7.55
C LEU A 27 -11.01 -13.86 -7.99
N LEU A 28 -11.97 -14.47 -7.32
CA LEU A 28 -12.48 -15.79 -7.69
C LEU A 28 -13.19 -15.77 -9.06
N ASP A 29 -13.97 -14.74 -9.38
CA ASP A 29 -14.63 -14.62 -10.69
C ASP A 29 -13.62 -14.56 -11.82
N GLY A 30 -12.58 -13.77 -11.67
CA GLY A 30 -11.54 -13.72 -12.70
C GLY A 30 -10.65 -14.95 -12.74
N TYR A 31 -10.43 -15.61 -11.61
CA TYR A 31 -9.77 -16.91 -11.57
C TYR A 31 -10.60 -17.95 -12.35
N PHE A 32 -11.93 -17.90 -12.20
CA PHE A 32 -12.87 -18.78 -12.88
C PHE A 32 -12.78 -18.62 -14.41
N ASP A 33 -12.80 -17.37 -14.90
CA ASP A 33 -12.62 -17.06 -16.33
C ASP A 33 -11.28 -17.57 -16.85
N MET A 34 -10.21 -17.41 -16.10
CA MET A 34 -8.87 -17.84 -16.47
C MET A 34 -8.74 -19.36 -16.46
N SER A 35 -9.35 -20.04 -15.47
CA SER A 35 -9.38 -21.51 -15.42
C SER A 35 -10.20 -22.07 -16.59
N SER A 36 -11.34 -21.48 -16.93
CA SER A 36 -12.16 -21.82 -18.11
C SER A 36 -11.36 -21.69 -19.39
N TYR A 37 -10.56 -20.61 -19.54
CA TYR A 37 -9.70 -20.39 -20.68
C TYR A 37 -8.58 -21.44 -20.78
N ILE A 38 -7.97 -21.83 -19.67
CA ILE A 38 -6.92 -22.86 -19.63
C ILE A 38 -7.53 -24.24 -19.90
N PHE A 39 -8.65 -24.57 -19.29
CA PHE A 39 -9.30 -25.90 -19.42
C PHE A 39 -10.08 -26.04 -20.73
N GLY A 40 -10.65 -24.96 -21.29
CA GLY A 40 -11.27 -24.99 -22.60
C GLY A 40 -10.31 -25.35 -23.74
N ARG A 41 -8.99 -25.31 -23.50
CA ARG A 41 -7.96 -25.76 -24.45
C ARG A 41 -7.54 -27.23 -24.28
N ILE A 42 -7.96 -27.90 -23.18
CA ILE A 42 -7.68 -29.33 -23.00
C ILE A 42 -8.67 -30.13 -23.85
N LYS A 43 -8.25 -30.54 -25.03
CA LYS A 43 -9.06 -31.40 -25.90
C LYS A 43 -9.20 -32.79 -25.30
N LYS A 44 -10.31 -33.50 -25.62
CA LYS A 44 -10.54 -34.90 -25.19
C LYS A 44 -9.35 -35.82 -25.48
N ASP A 45 -8.71 -35.63 -26.61
CA ASP A 45 -7.52 -36.40 -27.02
C ASP A 45 -6.31 -36.16 -26.13
N ASP A 46 -6.16 -34.94 -25.59
CA ASP A 46 -5.06 -34.60 -24.66
C ASP A 46 -5.27 -35.24 -23.29
N ILE A 47 -6.53 -35.35 -22.83
CA ILE A 47 -6.89 -36.04 -21.58
C ILE A 47 -6.56 -37.52 -21.69
N TYR A 48 -6.97 -38.15 -22.78
CA TYR A 48 -6.69 -39.58 -23.04
C TYR A 48 -5.18 -39.85 -23.11
N SER A 49 -4.44 -39.05 -23.86
CA SER A 49 -2.99 -39.18 -24.01
C SER A 49 -2.26 -38.98 -22.67
N LYS A 50 -2.68 -38.06 -21.83
CA LYS A 50 -2.14 -37.86 -20.47
C LYS A 50 -2.43 -39.05 -19.56
N LEU A 51 -3.65 -39.55 -19.57
CA LEU A 51 -4.01 -40.72 -18.76
C LEU A 51 -3.20 -41.99 -19.14
N VAL A 52 -2.96 -42.15 -20.45
CA VAL A 52 -2.16 -43.27 -20.96
C VAL A 52 -0.67 -43.15 -20.65
N SER A 53 -0.11 -41.95 -20.85
CA SER A 53 1.32 -41.69 -20.60
C SER A 53 1.72 -41.79 -19.12
N GLU A 54 0.78 -41.58 -18.19
CA GLU A 54 1.02 -41.65 -16.74
C GLU A 54 0.41 -42.90 -16.10
N LYS A 55 0.21 -43.97 -16.86
CA LYS A 55 -0.41 -45.20 -16.46
C LYS A 55 0.14 -45.79 -15.15
N SER A 56 1.44 -45.77 -14.93
CA SER A 56 2.09 -46.29 -13.72
C SER A 56 1.73 -45.47 -12.46
N LYS A 57 1.50 -44.18 -12.58
CA LYS A 57 1.20 -43.30 -11.47
C LYS A 57 -0.25 -43.43 -10.98
N TYR A 58 -1.15 -43.81 -11.88
CA TYR A 58 -2.57 -43.98 -11.57
C TYR A 58 -3.03 -45.46 -11.55
N ALA A 59 -2.08 -46.39 -11.58
CA ALA A 59 -2.37 -47.85 -11.64
C ALA A 59 -3.30 -48.34 -10.54
N CYS A 60 -3.24 -47.75 -9.35
CA CYS A 60 -4.12 -48.08 -8.24
C CYS A 60 -5.60 -47.71 -8.49
N LEU A 61 -5.86 -46.73 -9.38
CA LEU A 61 -7.20 -46.24 -9.71
C LEU A 61 -7.80 -46.99 -10.91
N TYR A 62 -6.97 -47.71 -11.71
CA TYR A 62 -7.43 -48.48 -12.87
C TYR A 62 -7.89 -49.88 -12.53
N LYS A 63 -8.10 -50.22 -11.26
CA LYS A 63 -8.55 -51.58 -10.82
C LYS A 63 -9.87 -52.05 -11.47
N SER A 64 -10.67 -51.11 -12.03
CA SER A 64 -11.99 -51.44 -12.61
C SER A 64 -12.16 -51.10 -14.10
N ALA A 65 -11.31 -50.24 -14.70
CA ALA A 65 -11.39 -49.92 -16.14
C ALA A 65 -10.10 -49.28 -16.63
N TYR A 66 -9.61 -49.71 -17.80
CA TYR A 66 -8.53 -49.03 -18.53
C TYR A 66 -9.07 -47.78 -19.23
N PRO A 67 -8.24 -46.69 -19.37
CA PRO A 67 -8.66 -45.55 -20.09
C PRO A 67 -8.86 -45.86 -21.58
N THR A 68 -10.05 -45.54 -22.06
CA THR A 68 -10.43 -45.54 -23.47
C THR A 68 -10.83 -44.11 -23.86
N LYS A 69 -10.92 -43.80 -25.17
CA LYS A 69 -11.39 -42.49 -25.60
C LYS A 69 -12.79 -42.12 -25.09
N ASP A 70 -13.62 -43.16 -24.87
CA ASP A 70 -15.00 -42.96 -24.42
C ASP A 70 -15.12 -42.77 -22.91
N ASN A 71 -14.29 -43.44 -22.10
CA ASN A 71 -14.34 -43.31 -20.65
C ASN A 71 -13.29 -42.35 -20.06
N ALA A 72 -12.40 -41.81 -20.89
CA ALA A 72 -11.30 -40.96 -20.44
C ALA A 72 -11.81 -39.74 -19.65
N THR A 73 -12.91 -39.13 -20.08
CA THR A 73 -13.51 -37.99 -19.43
C THR A 73 -14.06 -38.34 -18.05
N ASP A 74 -14.72 -39.49 -17.90
CA ASP A 74 -15.27 -39.96 -16.62
C ASP A 74 -14.18 -40.42 -15.64
N LEU A 75 -13.12 -41.07 -16.15
CA LEU A 75 -11.95 -41.37 -15.37
C LEU A 75 -11.22 -40.13 -14.91
N TRP A 76 -11.12 -39.13 -15.77
CA TRP A 76 -10.52 -37.85 -15.43
C TRP A 76 -11.32 -37.12 -14.34
N ARG A 77 -12.66 -37.12 -14.42
CA ARG A 77 -13.54 -36.55 -13.39
C ARG A 77 -13.39 -37.24 -12.05
N LYS A 78 -13.24 -38.56 -12.03
CA LYS A 78 -13.01 -39.32 -10.79
C LYS A 78 -11.64 -39.02 -10.17
N LEU A 79 -10.63 -38.76 -10.99
CA LEU A 79 -9.29 -38.42 -10.55
C LEU A 79 -9.17 -36.97 -10.08
N PHE A 80 -9.96 -36.10 -10.68
CA PHE A 80 -9.91 -34.65 -10.48
C PHE A 80 -11.33 -34.08 -10.34
N PRO A 81 -12.01 -34.35 -9.22
CA PRO A 81 -13.39 -33.93 -8.98
C PRO A 81 -13.52 -32.40 -9.00
N GLU A 82 -12.45 -31.69 -8.71
CA GLU A 82 -12.42 -30.21 -8.72
C GLU A 82 -12.65 -29.63 -10.12
N GLN A 83 -12.28 -30.35 -11.18
CA GLN A 83 -12.57 -29.94 -12.56
C GLN A 83 -14.06 -29.95 -12.86
N ASP A 84 -14.78 -30.93 -12.31
CA ASP A 84 -16.22 -31.04 -12.51
C ASP A 84 -16.98 -29.89 -11.84
N LEU A 85 -16.46 -29.40 -10.72
CA LEU A 85 -16.95 -28.17 -10.05
C LEU A 85 -16.79 -26.96 -10.97
N ILE A 86 -15.63 -26.78 -11.60
CA ILE A 86 -15.37 -25.68 -12.54
C ILE A 86 -16.32 -25.75 -13.75
N MET A 87 -16.57 -26.95 -14.27
CA MET A 87 -17.43 -27.14 -15.46
C MET A 87 -18.92 -27.02 -15.17
N LYS A 88 -19.37 -27.19 -13.94
CA LYS A 88 -20.77 -27.14 -13.52
C LYS A 88 -21.18 -25.80 -12.98
N SER A 89 -20.26 -25.07 -12.39
CA SER A 89 -20.57 -23.73 -11.82
C SER A 89 -20.50 -22.67 -12.91
N ASN A 90 -21.48 -21.75 -12.91
CA ASN A 90 -21.52 -20.61 -13.80
C ASN A 90 -20.80 -19.38 -13.22
N SER A 91 -20.55 -19.37 -11.91
CA SER A 91 -19.82 -18.32 -11.22
C SER A 91 -19.13 -18.84 -9.94
N CYS A 92 -18.18 -18.07 -9.42
CA CYS A 92 -17.52 -18.38 -8.15
C CYS A 92 -18.45 -18.28 -6.94
N ASP A 93 -19.56 -17.56 -7.07
CA ASP A 93 -20.55 -17.39 -6.00
C ASP A 93 -21.22 -18.71 -5.59
N GLU A 94 -21.19 -19.69 -6.48
CA GLU A 94 -21.73 -21.03 -6.28
C GLU A 94 -20.76 -21.97 -5.54
N LEU A 95 -19.48 -21.56 -5.39
CA LEU A 95 -18.43 -22.37 -4.78
C LEU A 95 -18.13 -21.96 -3.36
N THR A 96 -17.93 -22.93 -2.49
CA THR A 96 -17.42 -22.67 -1.15
C THR A 96 -15.92 -22.32 -1.19
N HIS A 97 -15.45 -21.64 -0.16
CA HIS A 97 -14.02 -21.34 -0.02
C HIS A 97 -13.13 -22.59 -0.10
N THR A 98 -13.55 -23.71 0.51
CA THR A 98 -12.82 -24.98 0.51
C THR A 98 -12.69 -25.55 -0.90
N GLU A 99 -13.78 -25.49 -1.69
CA GLU A 99 -13.78 -25.93 -3.09
C GLU A 99 -12.86 -25.08 -3.96
N CYS A 100 -12.87 -23.76 -3.77
CA CYS A 100 -11.96 -22.86 -4.48
C CYS A 100 -10.49 -23.16 -4.17
N VAL A 101 -10.16 -23.39 -2.90
CA VAL A 101 -8.78 -23.80 -2.49
C VAL A 101 -8.43 -25.18 -3.09
N GLY A 102 -9.40 -26.10 -3.17
CA GLY A 102 -9.25 -27.39 -3.82
C GLY A 102 -8.89 -27.24 -5.30
N ILE A 103 -9.65 -26.42 -6.02
CA ILE A 103 -9.43 -26.11 -7.46
C ILE A 103 -8.02 -25.53 -7.68
N VAL A 104 -7.60 -24.54 -6.91
CA VAL A 104 -6.26 -23.95 -7.03
C VAL A 104 -5.16 -24.97 -6.81
N ASN A 105 -5.28 -25.78 -5.74
CA ASN A 105 -4.31 -26.81 -5.44
C ASN A 105 -4.27 -27.91 -6.52
N TRP A 106 -5.42 -28.21 -7.10
CA TRP A 106 -5.52 -29.16 -8.20
C TRP A 106 -4.85 -28.63 -9.47
N VAL A 107 -5.15 -27.40 -9.90
CA VAL A 107 -4.49 -26.76 -11.05
C VAL A 107 -2.97 -26.82 -10.89
N TYR A 108 -2.46 -26.47 -9.70
CA TYR A 108 -1.02 -26.48 -9.44
C TYR A 108 -0.41 -27.90 -9.50
N ARG A 109 -1.19 -28.93 -9.14
CA ARG A 109 -0.77 -30.35 -9.25
C ARG A 109 -0.79 -30.87 -10.68
N VAL A 110 -1.77 -30.43 -11.49
CA VAL A 110 -1.92 -30.87 -12.90
C VAL A 110 -0.88 -30.22 -13.80
N LEU A 111 -0.51 -28.98 -13.53
CA LEU A 111 0.53 -28.27 -14.25
C LEU A 111 1.92 -28.81 -13.86
N LYS A 112 2.34 -29.91 -14.45
CA LYS A 112 3.62 -30.56 -14.12
C LYS A 112 4.81 -29.96 -14.84
N ASN A 113 4.58 -29.37 -16.00
CA ASN A 113 5.62 -28.74 -16.79
C ASN A 113 5.95 -27.36 -16.22
N ALA A 114 7.24 -27.06 -16.06
CA ALA A 114 7.71 -25.76 -15.57
C ALA A 114 7.19 -24.59 -16.43
N ASP A 115 7.07 -24.78 -17.75
CA ASP A 115 6.58 -23.75 -18.67
C ASP A 115 5.07 -23.54 -18.55
N GLU A 116 4.26 -24.58 -18.32
CA GLU A 116 2.83 -24.47 -18.05
C GLU A 116 2.57 -23.74 -16.75
N ARG A 117 3.31 -24.07 -15.67
CA ARG A 117 3.23 -23.37 -14.38
C ARG A 117 3.61 -21.92 -14.51
N LYS A 118 4.66 -21.62 -15.28
CA LYS A 118 5.09 -20.26 -15.58
C LYS A 118 4.02 -19.48 -16.35
N SER A 119 3.42 -20.10 -17.39
CA SER A 119 2.36 -19.46 -18.18
C SER A 119 1.11 -19.21 -17.33
N PHE A 120 0.71 -20.15 -16.47
CA PHE A 120 -0.40 -19.98 -15.53
C PHE A 120 -0.14 -18.87 -14.52
N THR A 121 1.05 -18.89 -13.89
CA THR A 121 1.46 -17.84 -12.97
C THR A 121 1.50 -16.46 -13.64
N LEU A 122 1.99 -16.41 -14.89
CA LEU A 122 2.04 -15.21 -15.69
C LEU A 122 0.63 -14.66 -16.01
N ALA A 123 -0.30 -15.55 -16.41
CA ALA A 123 -1.68 -15.18 -16.69
C ALA A 123 -2.38 -14.65 -15.41
N LEU A 124 -2.15 -15.29 -14.26
CA LEU A 124 -2.66 -14.85 -12.98
C LEU A 124 -2.12 -13.47 -12.59
N PHE A 125 -0.83 -13.22 -12.76
CA PHE A 125 -0.24 -11.90 -12.51
C PHE A 125 -0.74 -10.82 -13.45
N THR A 126 -0.95 -11.16 -14.74
CA THR A 126 -1.53 -10.24 -15.70
C THR A 126 -2.94 -9.86 -15.27
N TYR A 127 -3.73 -10.84 -14.86
CA TYR A 127 -5.07 -10.65 -14.34
C TYR A 127 -5.09 -9.76 -13.08
N ILE A 128 -4.29 -10.09 -12.07
CA ILE A 128 -4.14 -9.30 -10.85
C ILE A 128 -3.70 -7.87 -11.19
N LYS A 129 -2.74 -7.68 -12.08
CA LYS A 129 -2.25 -6.39 -12.52
C LYS A 129 -3.34 -5.57 -13.22
N ASP A 130 -4.10 -6.19 -14.10
CA ASP A 130 -5.10 -5.50 -14.92
C ASP A 130 -6.36 -5.17 -14.13
N ILE A 131 -6.85 -6.08 -13.30
CA ILE A 131 -8.06 -5.85 -12.48
C ILE A 131 -7.76 -4.95 -11.29
N TYR A 132 -6.65 -5.17 -10.57
CA TYR A 132 -6.32 -4.44 -9.35
C TYR A 132 -5.33 -3.30 -9.56
N LYS A 133 -4.92 -3.03 -10.81
CA LYS A 133 -4.02 -1.93 -11.18
C LYS A 133 -2.75 -1.86 -10.33
N ILE A 134 -2.15 -3.02 -10.00
CA ILE A 134 -0.88 -3.07 -9.25
C ILE A 134 0.32 -2.67 -10.13
N LYS A 135 0.08 -1.84 -11.16
CA LYS A 135 1.11 -1.34 -12.12
C LYS A 135 2.27 -0.61 -11.44
N LYS A 136 2.04 -0.13 -10.21
CA LYS A 136 3.04 0.61 -9.43
C LYS A 136 4.30 -0.23 -9.14
N TYR A 137 4.13 -1.52 -8.87
CA TYR A 137 5.23 -2.37 -8.45
C TYR A 137 5.68 -3.39 -9.49
N ILE A 138 4.84 -3.69 -10.47
CA ILE A 138 5.08 -4.75 -11.44
C ILE A 138 4.97 -4.18 -12.85
N THR A 139 5.99 -4.42 -13.68
CA THR A 139 5.98 -4.11 -15.11
C THR A 139 6.05 -5.40 -15.88
N TYR A 140 5.23 -5.52 -16.92
CA TYR A 140 5.24 -6.62 -17.87
C TYR A 140 5.84 -6.16 -19.20
N SER A 141 6.85 -6.85 -19.69
CA SER A 141 7.44 -6.61 -21.01
C SER A 141 7.98 -7.92 -21.59
N ASN A 142 7.74 -8.15 -22.87
CA ASN A 142 8.25 -9.32 -23.62
C ASN A 142 8.00 -10.68 -22.95
N GLY A 143 6.81 -10.88 -22.37
CA GLY A 143 6.46 -12.14 -21.71
C GLY A 143 7.06 -12.33 -20.31
N VAL A 144 7.71 -11.32 -19.73
CA VAL A 144 8.36 -11.39 -18.43
C VAL A 144 7.87 -10.27 -17.53
N PHE A 145 7.60 -10.58 -16.26
CA PHE A 145 7.35 -9.58 -15.24
C PHE A 145 8.66 -9.05 -14.66
N TYR A 146 8.81 -7.75 -14.71
CA TYR A 146 9.95 -7.07 -14.10
C TYR A 146 9.51 -6.40 -12.79
N ASN A 147 10.27 -6.65 -11.76
CA ASN A 147 10.15 -5.91 -10.52
C ASN A 147 10.80 -4.53 -10.66
N LYS A 148 9.99 -3.46 -10.70
CA LYS A 148 10.52 -2.09 -10.83
C LYS A 148 11.45 -1.66 -9.68
N ALA A 149 11.38 -2.30 -8.52
CA ALA A 149 11.96 -1.74 -7.30
C ALA A 149 12.45 -2.76 -6.27
N LYS A 150 12.82 -3.98 -6.64
CA LYS A 150 13.15 -5.04 -5.66
C LYS A 150 12.12 -5.07 -4.52
N VAL A 151 10.89 -5.48 -4.81
CA VAL A 151 9.79 -5.56 -3.84
C VAL A 151 9.50 -7.02 -3.48
N GLU A 152 9.01 -7.24 -2.26
CA GLU A 152 8.41 -8.50 -1.82
C GLU A 152 6.96 -8.19 -1.42
N ILE A 153 6.00 -8.86 -2.09
CA ILE A 153 4.57 -8.59 -1.92
C ILE A 153 3.93 -9.69 -1.09
N HIS A 154 3.23 -9.30 -0.04
CA HIS A 154 2.44 -10.18 0.81
C HIS A 154 0.97 -9.79 0.73
N PHE A 155 0.09 -10.80 0.69
CA PHE A 155 -1.36 -10.61 0.64
C PHE A 155 -2.00 -11.04 1.96
N PHE A 156 -2.91 -10.22 2.47
CA PHE A 156 -3.63 -10.48 3.71
C PHE A 156 -5.12 -10.23 3.55
N SER A 157 -5.93 -11.06 4.20
CA SER A 157 -7.39 -10.96 4.25
C SER A 157 -7.94 -10.92 5.69
N SER A 158 -7.06 -10.78 6.69
CA SER A 158 -7.44 -10.71 8.10
C SER A 158 -6.48 -9.83 8.90
N VAL A 159 -7.00 -9.19 9.94
CA VAL A 159 -6.23 -8.37 10.89
C VAL A 159 -5.18 -9.22 11.60
N SER A 160 -5.54 -10.44 12.03
CA SER A 160 -4.62 -11.36 12.70
C SER A 160 -3.43 -11.76 11.82
N GLY A 161 -3.66 -11.99 10.52
CA GLY A 161 -2.60 -12.32 9.57
C GLY A 161 -1.56 -11.20 9.48
N VAL A 162 -2.02 -9.95 9.35
CA VAL A 162 -1.13 -8.78 9.31
C VAL A 162 -0.41 -8.59 10.64
N SER A 163 -1.12 -8.67 11.77
CA SER A 163 -0.52 -8.51 13.10
C SER A 163 0.57 -9.56 13.37
N ASN A 164 0.33 -10.81 13.00
CA ASN A 164 1.31 -11.88 13.12
C ASN A 164 2.54 -11.66 12.22
N PHE A 165 2.35 -11.09 11.04
CA PHE A 165 3.47 -10.74 10.16
C PHE A 165 4.31 -9.62 10.78
N VAL A 166 3.67 -8.52 11.17
CA VAL A 166 4.35 -7.34 11.72
C VAL A 166 5.06 -7.66 13.05
N SER A 167 4.47 -8.49 13.92
CA SER A 167 5.08 -8.88 15.20
C SER A 167 6.38 -9.68 15.06
N ARG A 168 6.60 -10.32 13.90
CA ARG A 168 7.84 -11.08 13.61
C ARG A 168 8.96 -10.21 13.06
N ILE A 169 8.68 -8.96 12.73
CA ILE A 169 9.70 -8.03 12.22
C ILE A 169 10.69 -7.71 13.34
N LYS A 170 11.89 -8.26 13.22
CA LYS A 170 13.01 -7.95 14.11
C LYS A 170 13.73 -6.70 13.59
N ASN A 171 13.25 -5.53 13.96
CA ASN A 171 13.86 -4.28 13.53
C ASN A 171 14.34 -3.46 14.73
N LYS A 172 15.54 -2.89 14.61
CA LYS A 172 16.06 -1.92 15.58
C LYS A 172 15.56 -0.49 15.32
N LYS A 173 14.95 -0.25 14.15
CA LYS A 173 14.39 1.05 13.75
C LYS A 173 12.96 1.18 14.25
N GLN A 174 12.51 2.39 14.47
CA GLN A 174 11.12 2.64 14.84
C GLN A 174 10.21 2.40 13.64
N LEU A 175 9.11 1.68 13.86
CA LEU A 175 8.09 1.41 12.84
C LEU A 175 6.95 2.42 12.92
N PHE A 176 6.48 2.83 11.74
CA PHE A 176 5.27 3.61 11.54
C PHE A 176 4.44 2.96 10.44
N PHE A 177 3.17 3.30 10.39
CA PHE A 177 2.20 2.67 9.49
C PHE A 177 1.38 3.73 8.77
N ARG A 178 1.02 3.45 7.51
CA ARG A 178 0.03 4.23 6.78
C ARG A 178 -0.88 3.31 6.00
N GLY A 179 -2.19 3.55 6.05
CA GLY A 179 -3.18 2.85 5.23
C GLY A 179 -3.44 3.58 3.93
N HIS A 180 -3.38 2.87 2.82
CA HIS A 180 -3.87 3.31 1.53
C HIS A 180 -5.07 2.47 1.14
N ALA A 181 -6.24 3.11 0.95
CA ALA A 181 -7.44 2.41 0.51
C ALA A 181 -7.34 1.88 -0.93
N ASP A 182 -6.39 2.36 -1.71
CA ASP A 182 -6.02 1.81 -3.01
C ASP A 182 -4.50 1.64 -3.05
N ALA A 183 -4.03 0.45 -3.41
CA ALA A 183 -2.61 0.12 -3.51
C ALA A 183 -1.85 0.98 -4.54
N ASN A 184 -2.57 1.65 -5.44
CA ASN A 184 -1.97 2.56 -6.41
C ASN A 184 -1.72 3.98 -5.88
N TYR A 185 -2.22 4.30 -4.68
CA TYR A 185 -1.95 5.62 -4.11
C TYR A 185 -0.45 5.82 -3.90
N MET A 186 0.01 7.01 -4.27
CA MET A 186 1.39 7.40 -4.06
C MET A 186 1.62 7.76 -2.59
N LEU A 187 2.82 7.44 -2.10
CA LEU A 187 3.26 7.84 -0.76
C LEU A 187 3.70 9.32 -0.82
N LEU A 188 2.73 10.23 -0.90
CA LEU A 188 2.94 11.67 -1.03
C LEU A 188 1.89 12.45 -0.25
N PRO A 189 2.24 13.62 0.31
CA PRO A 189 1.29 14.57 0.86
C PRO A 189 0.26 15.03 -0.18
N SER A 190 -0.90 15.43 0.29
CA SER A 190 -2.02 15.84 -0.57
C SER A 190 -1.67 17.02 -1.48
N ILE A 191 -0.93 18.01 -0.99
CA ILE A 191 -0.49 19.19 -1.77
C ILE A 191 0.39 18.80 -2.97
N MET A 192 1.17 17.73 -2.86
CA MET A 192 2.14 17.31 -3.89
C MET A 192 1.52 16.40 -4.96
N ARG A 193 0.27 15.92 -4.76
CA ARG A 193 -0.41 15.03 -5.72
C ARG A 193 -0.98 15.78 -6.93
N ASN A 194 -1.13 17.11 -6.82
CA ASN A 194 -1.67 17.94 -7.87
C ASN A 194 -0.78 19.18 -8.04
N ILE A 195 -0.27 19.39 -9.25
CA ILE A 195 0.64 20.49 -9.55
C ILE A 195 0.00 21.87 -9.32
N ASN A 196 -1.30 22.02 -9.56
CA ASN A 196 -2.00 23.29 -9.34
C ASN A 196 -2.11 23.59 -7.84
N LEU A 197 -2.35 22.58 -6.99
CA LEU A 197 -2.33 22.77 -5.54
C LEU A 197 -0.93 23.15 -5.07
N ARG A 198 0.11 22.44 -5.56
CA ARG A 198 1.51 22.73 -5.22
C ARG A 198 1.92 24.16 -5.59
N LYS A 199 1.56 24.61 -6.79
CA LYS A 199 1.85 25.99 -7.24
C LYS A 199 1.12 27.05 -6.44
N ASN A 200 0.00 26.72 -5.84
CA ASN A 200 -0.81 27.64 -5.04
C ASN A 200 -0.70 27.39 -3.52
N GLU A 201 0.26 26.61 -3.04
CA GLU A 201 0.43 26.31 -1.62
C GLU A 201 0.49 27.57 -0.76
N TYR A 202 1.25 28.58 -1.20
CA TYR A 202 1.34 29.90 -0.54
C TYR A 202 -0.02 30.57 -0.38
N LYS A 203 -0.85 30.56 -1.44
CA LYS A 203 -2.19 31.18 -1.40
C LYS A 203 -3.11 30.38 -0.48
N LEU A 204 -3.15 29.06 -0.63
CA LEU A 204 -3.97 28.18 0.21
C LEU A 204 -3.68 28.40 1.70
N TYR A 205 -2.39 28.45 2.05
CA TYR A 205 -1.95 28.69 3.43
C TYR A 205 -2.42 30.05 3.96
N ASN A 206 -2.16 31.15 3.23
CA ASN A 206 -2.46 32.48 3.70
C ASN A 206 -3.96 32.85 3.64
N GLU A 207 -4.68 32.39 2.60
CA GLU A 207 -6.13 32.64 2.48
C GLU A 207 -6.91 32.00 3.61
N LEU A 208 -6.53 30.79 4.05
CA LEU A 208 -7.21 30.15 5.18
C LEU A 208 -6.91 30.87 6.50
N LEU A 209 -5.69 31.34 6.73
CA LEU A 209 -5.34 32.13 7.91
C LEU A 209 -6.11 33.47 7.98
N ILE A 210 -6.31 34.09 6.82
CA ILE A 210 -7.07 35.38 6.72
C ILE A 210 -8.58 35.10 6.93
N SER A 211 -9.08 34.01 6.38
CA SER A 211 -10.53 33.67 6.43
C SER A 211 -10.99 33.17 7.79
N CYS A 212 -10.12 32.49 8.53
CA CYS A 212 -10.45 31.84 9.80
C CYS A 212 -9.45 32.20 10.93
N PRO A 213 -9.20 33.48 11.23
CA PRO A 213 -8.12 33.89 12.14
C PRO A 213 -8.29 33.35 13.57
N ASN A 214 -9.53 33.20 14.03
CA ASN A 214 -9.83 32.74 15.39
C ASN A 214 -9.43 31.27 15.59
N ASP A 215 -9.56 30.43 14.55
CA ASP A 215 -9.22 29.00 14.64
C ASP A 215 -7.71 28.79 14.76
N PHE A 216 -6.92 29.74 14.24
CA PHE A 216 -5.44 29.71 14.31
C PHE A 216 -4.83 30.55 15.44
N ALA A 217 -5.66 31.21 16.24
CA ALA A 217 -5.18 32.09 17.33
C ALA A 217 -4.34 31.37 18.39
N LYS A 218 -4.52 30.05 18.53
CA LYS A 218 -3.77 29.19 19.47
C LYS A 218 -2.56 28.52 18.84
N CYS A 219 -2.33 28.71 17.54
CA CYS A 219 -1.19 28.10 16.83
C CYS A 219 0.01 29.04 16.94
N HIS A 220 1.03 28.63 17.67
CA HIS A 220 2.25 29.41 17.89
C HIS A 220 3.34 29.12 16.87
N THR A 221 3.28 27.95 16.20
CA THR A 221 4.28 27.50 15.24
C THR A 221 3.66 27.26 13.85
N HIS A 222 4.49 27.32 12.81
CA HIS A 222 4.06 26.96 11.46
C HIS A 222 3.59 25.51 11.37
N LEU A 223 4.24 24.58 12.11
CA LEU A 223 3.80 23.21 12.17
C LEU A 223 2.37 23.08 12.73
N GLU A 224 2.06 23.76 13.84
CA GLU A 224 0.71 23.74 14.40
C GLU A 224 -0.34 24.25 13.42
N ARG A 225 -0.04 25.33 12.68
CA ARG A 225 -0.91 25.82 11.62
C ARG A 225 -1.14 24.80 10.52
N LEU A 226 -0.08 24.13 10.04
CA LEU A 226 -0.20 23.07 9.02
C LEU A 226 -1.04 21.89 9.51
N VAL A 227 -0.86 21.49 10.76
CA VAL A 227 -1.65 20.40 11.38
C VAL A 227 -3.11 20.77 11.46
N GLU A 228 -3.43 21.98 11.88
CA GLU A 228 -4.80 22.50 11.96
C GLU A 228 -5.45 22.63 10.57
N MET A 229 -4.73 23.16 9.59
CA MET A 229 -5.18 23.23 8.20
C MET A 229 -5.53 21.84 7.65
N GLN A 230 -4.67 20.86 7.89
CA GLN A 230 -4.90 19.49 7.45
C GLN A 230 -6.08 18.83 8.19
N HIS A 231 -6.28 19.16 9.46
CA HIS A 231 -7.42 18.69 10.23
C HIS A 231 -8.74 19.11 9.57
N TYR A 232 -8.83 20.32 9.05
CA TYR A 232 -9.99 20.83 8.32
C TYR A 232 -9.97 20.50 6.82
N GLY A 233 -9.07 19.66 6.37
CA GLY A 233 -9.05 19.10 5.00
C GLY A 233 -8.33 19.95 3.96
N LEU A 234 -7.64 21.02 4.35
CA LEU A 234 -6.79 21.75 3.42
C LEU A 234 -5.57 20.90 3.06
N PRO A 235 -5.21 20.75 1.77
CA PRO A 235 -4.00 20.07 1.37
C PRO A 235 -2.75 20.74 1.92
N THR A 236 -1.90 19.97 2.60
CA THR A 236 -0.63 20.44 3.17
C THR A 236 0.54 19.54 2.75
N ARG A 237 1.77 19.94 3.13
CA ARG A 237 2.99 19.13 2.96
C ARG A 237 3.21 18.07 4.05
N LEU A 238 2.22 17.88 4.92
CA LEU A 238 2.22 16.80 5.90
C LEU A 238 1.60 15.54 5.29
N LEU A 239 2.20 14.40 5.57
CA LEU A 239 1.64 13.09 5.27
C LEU A 239 1.35 12.36 6.57
N ASP A 240 0.07 12.08 6.84
CA ASP A 240 -0.33 11.35 8.05
C ASP A 240 0.25 9.95 8.06
N ILE A 241 0.82 9.58 9.19
CA ILE A 241 1.24 8.23 9.54
C ILE A 241 0.78 7.93 10.97
N SER A 242 0.73 6.67 11.34
CA SER A 242 0.34 6.26 12.68
C SER A 242 1.39 5.33 13.28
N ARG A 243 1.51 5.34 14.60
CA ARG A 243 2.27 4.32 15.33
C ARG A 243 1.41 3.11 15.67
N ASN A 244 0.10 3.20 15.43
CA ASN A 244 -0.84 2.13 15.68
C ASN A 244 -1.19 1.39 14.38
N LEU A 245 -0.79 0.12 14.30
CA LEU A 245 -1.07 -0.77 13.18
C LEU A 245 -2.58 -0.86 12.86
N LEU A 246 -3.44 -0.97 13.86
CA LEU A 246 -4.88 -1.16 13.66
C LEU A 246 -5.54 0.09 13.06
N VAL A 247 -5.06 1.27 13.41
CA VAL A 247 -5.49 2.54 12.82
C VAL A 247 -5.13 2.58 11.33
N ALA A 248 -3.91 2.22 10.98
CA ALA A 248 -3.50 2.19 9.58
C ALA A 248 -4.26 1.13 8.78
N LEU A 249 -4.57 -0.04 9.37
CA LEU A 249 -5.43 -1.04 8.75
C LEU A 249 -6.85 -0.53 8.49
N TYR A 250 -7.40 0.26 9.42
CA TYR A 250 -8.69 0.89 9.20
C TYR A 250 -8.66 1.78 7.95
N PHE A 251 -7.71 2.70 7.84
CA PHE A 251 -7.56 3.57 6.67
C PHE A 251 -7.31 2.83 5.35
N ALA A 252 -6.64 1.68 5.42
CA ALA A 252 -6.44 0.84 4.24
C ALA A 252 -7.70 0.10 3.80
N CYS A 253 -8.70 -0.05 4.69
CA CYS A 253 -9.91 -0.82 4.45
C CYS A 253 -11.19 0.01 4.31
N GLU A 254 -11.21 1.27 4.75
CA GLU A 254 -12.45 2.07 4.89
C GLU A 254 -13.15 2.42 3.57
N ASN A 255 -12.42 2.40 2.45
CA ASN A 255 -12.92 2.79 1.14
C ASN A 255 -12.40 1.87 0.02
N ASN A 256 -12.89 2.11 -1.22
CA ASN A 256 -12.44 1.41 -2.43
C ASN A 256 -12.46 -0.12 -2.27
N PHE A 257 -13.60 -0.68 -1.89
CA PHE A 257 -13.77 -2.11 -1.58
C PHE A 257 -13.45 -3.04 -2.76
N ASN A 258 -13.42 -2.50 -3.99
CA ASN A 258 -13.14 -3.22 -5.23
C ASN A 258 -11.65 -3.20 -5.63
N THR A 259 -10.77 -2.66 -4.80
CA THR A 259 -9.32 -2.63 -5.03
C THR A 259 -8.58 -3.16 -3.80
N TYR A 260 -7.36 -3.62 -3.98
CA TYR A 260 -6.49 -3.89 -2.84
C TYR A 260 -6.21 -2.62 -2.06
N GLY A 261 -6.32 -2.69 -0.74
CA GLY A 261 -5.66 -1.72 0.13
C GLY A 261 -4.18 -2.03 0.25
N GLU A 262 -3.38 -1.05 0.64
CA GLU A 262 -1.99 -1.26 1.00
C GLU A 262 -1.77 -0.78 2.44
N LEU A 263 -1.19 -1.66 3.26
CA LEU A 263 -0.58 -1.23 4.52
C LEU A 263 0.88 -0.91 4.24
N VAL A 264 1.21 0.36 4.20
CA VAL A 264 2.58 0.85 4.04
C VAL A 264 3.30 0.73 5.37
N LEU A 265 4.34 -0.11 5.41
CA LEU A 265 5.27 -0.18 6.54
C LEU A 265 6.38 0.84 6.33
N LEU A 266 6.58 1.69 7.32
CA LEU A 266 7.64 2.71 7.33
C LEU A 266 8.61 2.41 8.47
N SER A 267 9.89 2.65 8.24
CA SER A 267 10.93 2.51 9.25
C SER A 267 11.86 3.71 9.21
N ALA A 268 12.16 4.27 10.38
CA ALA A 268 13.02 5.44 10.49
C ALA A 268 14.13 5.23 11.54
N GLU A 269 15.29 5.80 11.28
CA GLU A 269 16.37 5.95 12.26
C GLU A 269 16.12 7.21 13.11
N ASN A 270 16.76 7.28 14.28
CA ASN A 270 16.58 8.41 15.18
C ASN A 270 16.92 9.77 14.54
N LYS A 271 17.87 9.81 13.60
CA LYS A 271 18.22 11.03 12.86
C LYS A 271 17.10 11.55 11.96
N ASP A 272 16.23 10.66 11.48
CA ASP A 272 15.11 10.96 10.57
C ASP A 272 13.83 11.33 11.33
N ILE A 273 13.85 11.19 12.67
CA ILE A 273 12.73 11.51 13.55
C ILE A 273 13.04 12.82 14.27
N LYS A 274 12.12 13.77 14.15
CA LYS A 274 12.25 15.10 14.75
C LYS A 274 11.11 15.37 15.72
N PHE A 275 11.42 16.14 16.75
CA PHE A 275 10.40 16.68 17.64
C PHE A 275 9.89 18.03 17.12
N PRO A 276 8.67 18.46 17.50
CA PRO A 276 8.09 19.73 17.02
C PRO A 276 8.97 20.95 17.23
N GLN A 277 9.77 20.96 18.28
CA GLN A 277 10.66 22.08 18.61
C GLN A 277 12.00 22.06 17.85
N SER A 278 12.24 21.06 17.01
CA SER A 278 13.48 20.98 16.21
C SER A 278 13.58 22.12 15.20
N ASP A 279 14.79 22.63 15.00
CA ASP A 279 15.04 23.69 14.03
C ASP A 279 14.71 23.24 12.60
N THR A 280 15.04 22.01 12.26
CA THR A 280 14.65 21.40 10.97
C THR A 280 13.13 21.44 10.75
N VAL A 281 12.33 21.26 11.80
CA VAL A 281 10.87 21.31 11.71
C VAL A 281 10.41 22.74 11.44
N SER A 282 10.95 23.74 12.14
CA SER A 282 10.64 25.15 11.89
C SER A 282 11.02 25.60 10.47
N ILE A 283 12.18 25.14 9.97
CA ILE A 283 12.62 25.41 8.60
C ILE A 283 11.59 24.85 7.59
N LEU A 284 11.24 23.57 7.70
CA LEU A 284 10.37 22.92 6.71
C LEU A 284 8.92 23.40 6.78
N SER A 285 8.41 23.64 7.98
CA SER A 285 7.03 24.11 8.17
C SER A 285 6.82 25.57 7.75
N SER A 286 7.89 26.37 7.65
CA SER A 286 7.81 27.75 7.14
C SER A 286 7.76 27.86 5.61
N LEU A 287 8.10 26.79 4.86
CA LEU A 287 8.15 26.80 3.40
C LEU A 287 6.82 27.23 2.71
N PRO A 288 5.62 26.92 3.23
CA PRO A 288 4.36 27.41 2.66
C PRO A 288 4.20 28.93 2.66
N ASN A 289 5.01 29.68 3.42
CA ASN A 289 5.02 31.14 3.37
C ASN A 289 5.75 31.71 2.14
N PHE A 290 6.21 30.86 1.23
CA PHE A 290 6.90 31.24 0.01
C PHE A 290 6.08 30.86 -1.21
N THR A 291 6.04 31.75 -2.21
CA THR A 291 5.45 31.44 -3.52
C THR A 291 6.19 30.28 -4.17
N TYR A 292 5.54 29.59 -5.09
CA TYR A 292 6.12 28.44 -5.77
C TYR A 292 7.45 28.78 -6.46
N GLU A 293 7.52 29.95 -7.12
CA GLU A 293 8.73 30.45 -7.79
C GLU A 293 9.87 30.59 -6.78
N LYS A 294 9.57 31.17 -5.61
CA LYS A 294 10.58 31.35 -4.56
C LYS A 294 11.01 30.01 -3.92
N GLN A 295 10.10 29.06 -3.80
CA GLN A 295 10.45 27.70 -3.37
C GLN A 295 11.40 27.02 -4.37
N MET A 296 11.20 27.24 -5.69
CA MET A 296 12.09 26.69 -6.72
C MET A 296 13.46 27.38 -6.71
N GLU A 297 13.53 28.70 -6.54
CA GLU A 297 14.81 29.40 -6.36
C GLU A 297 15.60 28.84 -5.16
N ILE A 298 14.93 28.59 -4.03
CA ILE A 298 15.57 27.99 -2.84
C ILE A 298 16.07 26.58 -3.17
N LEU A 299 15.28 25.80 -3.91
CA LEU A 299 15.65 24.43 -4.31
C LEU A 299 16.84 24.41 -5.26
N ASP A 300 16.91 25.36 -6.19
CA ASP A 300 18.07 25.54 -7.09
C ASP A 300 19.35 25.81 -6.28
N LEU A 301 19.29 26.67 -5.26
CA LEU A 301 20.40 26.92 -4.35
C LEU A 301 20.80 25.66 -3.54
N VAL A 302 19.82 24.85 -3.13
CA VAL A 302 20.10 23.57 -2.46
C VAL A 302 20.86 22.62 -3.36
N ASN A 303 20.48 22.55 -4.64
CA ASN A 303 21.03 21.63 -5.63
C ASN A 303 22.37 22.12 -6.24
N ASP A 304 22.70 23.41 -6.07
CA ASP A 304 23.97 23.96 -6.56
C ASP A 304 25.14 23.47 -5.68
N PRO A 305 26.05 22.64 -6.22
CA PRO A 305 27.20 22.14 -5.48
C PRO A 305 28.23 23.23 -5.14
N THR A 306 28.18 24.40 -5.79
CA THR A 306 29.08 25.54 -5.53
C THR A 306 28.64 26.37 -4.33
N VAL A 307 27.38 26.27 -3.91
CA VAL A 307 26.80 26.98 -2.77
C VAL A 307 26.98 26.16 -1.50
N ASP A 308 27.85 26.63 -0.60
CA ASP A 308 27.96 26.04 0.73
C ASP A 308 26.86 26.52 1.69
N ASN A 309 26.80 25.95 2.91
CA ASN A 309 25.78 26.33 3.90
C ASN A 309 25.85 27.82 4.31
N ARG A 310 27.03 28.42 4.36
CA ARG A 310 27.21 29.83 4.72
C ARG A 310 26.64 30.75 3.64
N GLN A 311 26.97 30.46 2.38
CA GLN A 311 26.45 31.16 1.21
C GLN A 311 24.93 30.97 1.11
N PHE A 312 24.44 29.75 1.33
CA PHE A 312 23.00 29.46 1.34
C PHE A 312 22.26 30.33 2.36
N ASN A 313 22.74 30.42 3.60
CA ASN A 313 22.14 31.24 4.65
C ASN A 313 22.14 32.73 4.28
N ALA A 314 23.20 33.23 3.63
CA ALA A 314 23.26 34.61 3.16
C ALA A 314 22.23 34.89 2.05
N LEU A 315 22.04 33.96 1.11
CA LEU A 315 21.13 34.08 -0.03
C LEU A 315 19.66 33.86 0.34
N THR A 316 19.39 33.14 1.42
CA THR A 316 18.04 32.78 1.90
C THR A 316 17.58 33.59 3.13
N GLY A 317 17.98 34.87 3.21
CA GLY A 317 17.66 35.74 4.36
C GLY A 317 16.16 35.83 4.70
N ARG A 318 15.27 35.71 3.70
CA ARG A 318 13.83 35.69 3.92
C ARG A 318 13.41 34.38 4.65
N LEU A 319 13.99 33.22 4.33
CA LEU A 319 13.74 31.98 5.05
C LEU A 319 14.18 32.09 6.50
N LEU A 320 15.36 32.65 6.73
CA LEU A 320 15.86 32.92 8.07
C LEU A 320 14.92 33.87 8.86
N HIS A 321 14.36 34.87 8.20
CA HIS A 321 13.38 35.77 8.83
C HIS A 321 12.12 35.02 9.27
N GLU A 322 11.52 34.20 8.42
CA GLU A 322 10.33 33.40 8.77
C GLU A 322 10.59 32.46 9.96
N ILE A 323 11.75 31.83 10.03
CA ILE A 323 12.12 30.97 11.16
C ILE A 323 12.25 31.80 12.44
N ARG A 324 12.83 33.00 12.36
CA ARG A 324 13.00 33.88 13.51
C ARG A 324 11.71 34.50 14.05
N LEU A 325 10.65 34.55 13.26
CA LEU A 325 9.32 34.92 13.77
C LEU A 325 8.80 33.88 14.76
N GLU A 326 9.18 32.62 14.60
CA GLU A 326 8.83 31.53 15.51
C GLU A 326 9.92 31.32 16.59
N LYS A 327 11.19 31.47 16.19
CA LYS A 327 12.38 31.27 17.06
C LYS A 327 13.31 32.47 16.98
N PRO A 328 13.07 33.55 17.75
CA PRO A 328 13.82 34.80 17.62
C PRO A 328 15.35 34.64 17.77
N ALA A 329 15.80 33.69 18.57
CA ALA A 329 17.23 33.44 18.83
C ALA A 329 17.91 32.50 17.81
N PHE A 330 17.19 32.09 16.74
CA PHE A 330 17.72 31.17 15.75
C PHE A 330 18.94 31.76 15.04
N GLN A 331 20.05 30.97 15.05
CA GLN A 331 21.29 31.35 14.36
C GLN A 331 21.18 31.09 12.86
N ALA A 332 21.98 31.79 12.03
CA ALA A 332 22.01 31.61 10.58
C ALA A 332 22.78 30.32 10.20
N GLU A 333 22.27 29.16 10.65
CA GLU A 333 22.89 27.83 10.52
C GLU A 333 21.95 26.84 9.86
N ILE A 334 21.17 27.29 8.86
CA ILE A 334 20.32 26.39 8.07
C ILE A 334 21.22 25.45 7.29
N ASN A 335 21.07 24.15 7.50
CA ASN A 335 21.67 23.15 6.64
C ASN A 335 20.83 23.03 5.36
N LYS A 336 21.42 23.39 4.21
CA LYS A 336 20.71 23.40 2.93
C LYS A 336 20.09 22.06 2.57
N THR A 337 20.73 20.93 2.93
CA THR A 337 20.20 19.60 2.63
C THR A 337 18.92 19.29 3.41
N ASP A 338 18.70 19.90 4.59
CA ASP A 338 17.46 19.70 5.35
C ASP A 338 16.25 20.24 4.59
N VAL A 339 16.44 21.31 3.81
CA VAL A 339 15.34 21.97 3.07
C VAL A 339 14.74 21.09 1.98
N SER A 340 15.53 20.19 1.36
CA SER A 340 15.07 19.25 0.35
C SER A 340 14.75 17.84 0.90
N ASN A 341 15.02 17.59 2.19
CA ASN A 341 14.72 16.33 2.82
C ASN A 341 13.31 16.29 3.42
N SER A 342 12.91 15.09 3.85
CA SER A 342 11.68 14.85 4.58
C SER A 342 11.99 14.16 5.90
N TYR A 343 11.23 14.47 6.93
CA TYR A 343 11.45 13.93 8.27
C TYR A 343 10.14 13.45 8.88
N ILE A 344 10.21 12.40 9.70
CA ILE A 344 9.09 12.01 10.55
C ILE A 344 9.05 12.95 11.74
N VAL A 345 7.89 13.55 11.98
CA VAL A 345 7.66 14.52 13.06
C VAL A 345 6.56 13.98 13.98
N TYR A 346 6.84 13.94 15.27
CA TYR A 346 5.80 13.65 16.26
C TYR A 346 4.80 14.79 16.31
N ALA A 347 3.52 14.43 16.35
CA ALA A 347 2.45 15.40 16.55
C ALA A 347 2.34 15.79 18.03
N LEU A 348 2.05 17.06 18.30
CA LEU A 348 1.57 17.47 19.61
C LEU A 348 0.18 16.86 19.85
N LYS A 349 0.00 16.22 21.01
CA LYS A 349 -1.27 15.57 21.38
C LYS A 349 -2.29 16.59 21.94
N ASN A 350 -2.48 17.67 21.23
CA ASN A 350 -3.42 18.77 21.55
C ASN A 350 -4.79 18.62 20.86
N ASN A 351 -4.94 17.64 19.96
CA ASN A 351 -6.14 17.37 19.20
C ASN A 351 -6.59 15.92 19.46
N ASN A 352 -7.88 15.72 19.75
CA ASN A 352 -8.47 14.42 20.06
C ASN A 352 -8.28 13.41 18.93
N ARG A 353 -8.37 13.85 17.66
CA ARG A 353 -8.16 12.99 16.49
C ARG A 353 -6.73 12.46 16.44
N ILE A 354 -5.73 13.30 16.64
CA ILE A 354 -4.31 12.90 16.70
C ILE A 354 -4.08 11.90 17.83
N ILE A 355 -4.69 12.12 19.00
CA ILE A 355 -4.60 11.20 20.15
C ILE A 355 -5.18 9.84 19.80
N LYS A 356 -6.40 9.80 19.25
CA LYS A 356 -7.12 8.56 18.92
C LYS A 356 -6.45 7.79 17.78
N GLN A 357 -5.82 8.47 16.85
CA GLN A 357 -5.12 7.86 15.72
C GLN A 357 -3.64 7.54 16.03
N ASP A 358 -3.13 7.88 17.22
CA ASP A 358 -1.69 7.83 17.57
C ASP A 358 -0.82 8.39 16.45
N GLY A 359 -1.24 9.58 15.99
CA GLY A 359 -0.77 10.20 14.76
C GLY A 359 0.67 10.74 14.89
N ALA A 360 1.37 10.66 13.79
CA ALA A 360 2.61 11.36 13.49
C ALA A 360 2.55 11.82 12.02
N PHE A 361 3.51 12.59 11.57
CA PHE A 361 3.54 13.10 10.20
C PHE A 361 4.89 12.84 9.55
N ILE A 362 4.91 12.69 8.23
CA ILE A 362 6.11 12.97 7.44
C ILE A 362 5.96 14.41 6.97
N LEU A 363 6.83 15.30 7.44
CA LEU A 363 6.92 16.68 6.98
C LEU A 363 7.89 16.73 5.80
N CYS A 364 7.38 17.13 4.65
CA CYS A 364 8.13 17.16 3.40
C CYS A 364 8.76 18.52 3.13
N GLY A 365 10.03 18.51 2.76
CA GLY A 365 10.74 19.67 2.24
C GLY A 365 10.42 19.98 0.77
N LEU A 366 11.32 20.67 0.11
CA LEU A 366 11.26 20.93 -1.33
C LEU A 366 11.78 19.69 -2.08
N LEU A 367 10.85 18.86 -2.55
CA LEU A 367 11.19 17.61 -3.21
C LEU A 367 11.40 17.81 -4.71
N ASP A 368 12.56 17.42 -5.21
CA ASP A 368 12.85 17.31 -6.66
C ASP A 368 12.14 16.13 -7.29
N ASN A 369 12.07 15.03 -6.54
CA ASN A 369 11.55 13.76 -7.02
C ASN A 369 10.48 13.24 -6.07
N PHE A 370 9.34 12.80 -6.62
CA PHE A 370 8.21 12.26 -5.86
C PHE A 370 8.50 10.88 -5.22
N ASP A 371 9.61 10.23 -5.58
CA ASP A 371 10.05 8.97 -4.96
C ASP A 371 10.78 9.18 -3.61
N ASN A 372 11.00 10.43 -3.20
CA ASN A 372 11.80 10.75 -2.01
C ASN A 372 11.25 10.17 -0.69
N LEU A 373 9.95 9.87 -0.58
CA LEU A 373 9.39 9.25 0.63
C LEU A 373 9.55 7.72 0.66
N GLU A 374 9.88 7.11 -0.47
CA GLU A 374 10.08 5.66 -0.59
C GLU A 374 11.29 5.16 0.22
N HIS A 375 12.21 6.04 0.64
CA HIS A 375 13.33 5.67 1.51
C HIS A 375 12.87 5.28 2.92
N PHE A 376 11.74 5.82 3.42
CA PHE A 376 11.13 5.43 4.69
C PHE A 376 10.46 4.06 4.64
N ARG A 377 10.15 3.55 3.45
CA ARG A 377 9.49 2.25 3.34
C ARG A 377 10.40 1.16 3.92
N TYR A 378 9.80 0.32 4.76
CA TYR A 378 10.52 -0.80 5.37
C TYR A 378 11.08 -1.74 4.31
N LYS A 379 12.32 -2.14 4.52
CA LYS A 379 13.04 -3.08 3.66
C LYS A 379 13.56 -4.24 4.49
N GLU A 380 13.39 -5.44 3.97
CA GLU A 380 14.00 -6.65 4.48
C GLU A 380 14.92 -7.21 3.40
N LYS A 381 16.20 -7.50 3.75
CA LYS A 381 17.22 -7.98 2.80
C LYS A 381 17.28 -7.16 1.49
N ASN A 382 17.23 -5.84 1.60
CA ASN A 382 17.19 -4.87 0.49
C ASN A 382 15.93 -4.93 -0.42
N LYS A 383 14.89 -5.69 -0.05
CA LYS A 383 13.60 -5.69 -0.74
C LYS A 383 12.60 -4.82 0.02
N LYS A 384 11.86 -3.98 -0.68
CA LYS A 384 10.74 -3.23 -0.09
C LYS A 384 9.61 -4.21 0.21
N ILE A 385 9.07 -4.19 1.43
CA ILE A 385 7.95 -5.04 1.82
C ILE A 385 6.64 -4.32 1.51
N ILE A 386 5.81 -4.96 0.69
CA ILE A 386 4.51 -4.45 0.27
C ILE A 386 3.43 -5.37 0.84
N LEU A 387 2.53 -4.81 1.66
CA LEU A 387 1.44 -5.55 2.27
C LEU A 387 0.12 -5.15 1.61
N LEU A 388 -0.44 -6.03 0.80
CA LEU A 388 -1.71 -5.83 0.11
C LEU A 388 -2.85 -6.48 0.91
N LEU A 389 -3.94 -5.74 1.03
CA LEU A 389 -5.09 -6.11 1.85
C LEU A 389 -6.30 -6.38 0.94
N SER A 390 -6.81 -7.60 1.01
CA SER A 390 -8.08 -8.02 0.41
C SER A 390 -9.17 -8.13 1.48
N ASN A 391 -10.40 -8.40 1.04
CA ASN A 391 -11.55 -8.62 1.93
C ASN A 391 -11.73 -7.53 3.01
N LYS A 392 -11.62 -6.28 2.59
CA LYS A 392 -11.61 -5.10 3.47
C LYS A 392 -12.82 -5.01 4.39
N LYS A 393 -14.03 -5.35 3.90
CA LYS A 393 -15.26 -5.35 4.72
C LYS A 393 -15.14 -6.30 5.92
N LYS A 394 -14.58 -7.51 5.72
CA LYS A 394 -14.33 -8.45 6.81
C LYS A 394 -13.29 -7.90 7.79
N MET A 395 -12.23 -7.29 7.28
CA MET A 395 -11.21 -6.68 8.14
C MET A 395 -11.77 -5.53 8.96
N LEU A 396 -12.66 -4.69 8.39
CA LEU A 396 -13.36 -3.63 9.13
C LEU A 396 -14.21 -4.22 10.26
N GLY A 397 -14.95 -5.32 10.01
CA GLY A 397 -15.69 -6.02 11.06
C GLY A 397 -14.79 -6.56 12.18
N GLN A 398 -13.60 -7.05 11.84
CA GLN A 398 -12.60 -7.46 12.84
C GLN A 398 -12.06 -6.26 13.64
N LEU A 399 -11.79 -5.13 12.98
CA LEU A 399 -11.33 -3.89 13.63
C LEU A 399 -12.40 -3.30 14.56
N GLU A 400 -13.67 -3.42 14.19
CA GLU A 400 -14.80 -3.00 15.04
C GLU A 400 -14.80 -3.72 16.40
N THR A 401 -14.46 -5.02 16.46
CA THR A 401 -14.35 -5.77 17.72
C THR A 401 -13.26 -5.24 18.65
N PHE A 402 -12.27 -4.52 18.10
CA PHE A 402 -11.23 -3.82 18.85
C PHE A 402 -11.57 -2.33 19.09
N SER A 403 -12.81 -1.93 18.85
CA SER A 403 -13.24 -0.53 18.92
C SER A 403 -12.46 0.42 18.00
N ILE A 404 -11.93 -0.11 16.89
CA ILE A 404 -11.29 0.68 15.84
C ILE A 404 -12.33 0.88 14.73
N ASN A 405 -13.01 2.02 14.77
CA ASN A 405 -14.09 2.39 13.85
C ASN A 405 -14.11 3.89 13.58
N LYS A 406 -15.01 4.35 12.74
CA LYS A 406 -15.12 5.76 12.36
C LYS A 406 -15.39 6.68 13.55
N ALA A 407 -16.27 6.28 14.49
CA ALA A 407 -16.61 7.10 15.64
C ALA A 407 -15.45 7.24 16.63
N THR A 408 -14.65 6.18 16.82
CA THR A 408 -13.51 6.23 17.73
C THR A 408 -12.31 6.97 17.15
N LEU A 409 -12.11 6.89 15.82
CA LEU A 409 -10.98 7.53 15.14
C LEU A 409 -11.25 8.99 14.76
N PHE A 410 -12.52 9.37 14.60
CA PHE A 410 -12.98 10.71 14.29
C PHE A 410 -14.00 11.15 15.36
N PRO A 411 -13.51 11.61 16.51
CA PRO A 411 -14.36 11.87 17.69
C PRO A 411 -15.20 13.16 17.58
N GLU A 412 -15.14 13.85 16.44
CA GLU A 412 -15.96 15.02 16.16
C GLU A 412 -17.44 14.64 16.14
N ILE A 413 -18.29 15.46 16.74
CA ILE A 413 -19.72 15.17 16.96
C ILE A 413 -20.43 14.80 15.65
N GLU A 414 -20.09 15.45 14.55
CA GLU A 414 -20.69 15.16 13.23
C GLU A 414 -20.34 13.74 12.76
N SER A 415 -19.06 13.34 12.89
CA SER A 415 -18.58 12.01 12.50
C SER A 415 -19.23 10.91 13.34
N VAL A 416 -19.33 11.14 14.65
CA VAL A 416 -19.97 10.20 15.60
C VAL A 416 -21.47 10.09 15.30
N ALA A 417 -22.17 11.21 15.09
CA ALA A 417 -23.60 11.22 14.76
C ALA A 417 -23.88 10.45 13.46
N ASN A 418 -23.09 10.69 12.41
CA ASN A 418 -23.18 9.98 11.13
C ASN A 418 -22.91 8.47 11.30
N TYR A 419 -21.91 8.08 12.10
CA TYR A 419 -21.65 6.68 12.39
C TYR A 419 -22.84 6.00 13.08
N ILE A 420 -23.40 6.65 14.13
CA ILE A 420 -24.55 6.12 14.87
C ILE A 420 -25.75 5.98 13.92
N LYS A 421 -26.06 7.01 13.11
CA LYS A 421 -27.15 6.97 12.13
C LYS A 421 -27.00 5.77 11.18
N ASN A 422 -25.81 5.55 10.60
CA ASN A 422 -25.58 4.47 9.64
C ASN A 422 -25.64 3.08 10.28
N LYS A 423 -25.46 2.97 11.60
CA LYS A 423 -25.57 1.70 12.32
C LYS A 423 -27.03 1.21 12.42
N TYR A 424 -28.01 2.12 12.33
CA TYR A 424 -29.43 1.83 12.47
C TYR A 424 -30.22 1.97 11.15
N GLN A 425 -29.54 2.19 10.03
CA GLN A 425 -30.07 2.11 8.67
C GLN A 425 -29.75 0.76 8.03
#